data_b188f332e94543348f8c986d25da6043
#
_entry.id   b188f332e94543348f8c986d25da6043
#
_cell.length_a   1.000
_cell.length_b   1.000
_cell.length_c   1.000
_cell.angle_alpha   90.00
_cell.angle_beta   90.00
_cell.angle_gamma   90.00
#
_symmetry.space_group_name_H-M   'P 1'
#
loop_
_entity.id
_entity.type
_entity.pdbx_description
1 polymer ?
#
loop_
_entity_poly.entity_id
_entity_poly.type
_entity_poly.pdbx_seq_one_letter_code
_entity_poly.pdbx_strand_id
1 'polypeptide(L)'
;LDVAAKGDLILILAFGQGCDAALFRAAGAGRKNEMARAIAGGAREENYAKFLAASGRLDIDWGMRAERDNRTAQTVAFNKSRDIYGFVGGVCSACDTPQFPRSRRCVNPSCAALDTQKDYRFADQRGVIKTFTEDHLAFTREPPLLYGNISFAGGGNVFMEMADFA
;
A
#
# COMPACT_ATOMS: atom_id res chain seq x y z
N LEU A 1 -4.85 -4.32 -21.49
CA LEU A 1 -6.07 -3.69 -20.95
C LEU A 1 -6.52 -2.48 -21.77
N ASP A 2 -5.62 -1.79 -22.43
CA ASP A 2 -5.91 -0.56 -23.20
C ASP A 2 -6.81 -0.78 -24.42
N VAL A 3 -6.92 -2.04 -24.87
CA VAL A 3 -7.74 -2.40 -26.05
C VAL A 3 -9.05 -3.10 -25.66
N ALA A 4 -9.30 -3.36 -24.39
CA ALA A 4 -10.49 -4.07 -23.94
C ALA A 4 -11.74 -3.19 -24.07
N ALA A 5 -12.79 -3.75 -24.68
CA ALA A 5 -14.10 -3.15 -24.75
C ALA A 5 -14.98 -3.60 -23.57
N LYS A 6 -16.03 -2.86 -23.29
CA LYS A 6 -17.01 -3.26 -22.27
C LYS A 6 -17.59 -4.64 -22.57
N GLY A 7 -17.50 -5.53 -21.60
CA GLY A 7 -17.99 -6.92 -21.72
C GLY A 7 -16.93 -7.94 -22.07
N ASP A 8 -15.76 -7.53 -22.56
CA ASP A 8 -14.68 -8.45 -22.89
C ASP A 8 -14.24 -9.26 -21.67
N LEU A 9 -13.88 -10.52 -21.94
CA LEU A 9 -13.26 -11.39 -20.94
C LEU A 9 -11.74 -11.29 -21.05
N ILE A 10 -11.10 -10.99 -19.92
CA ILE A 10 -9.65 -10.82 -19.79
C ILE A 10 -9.13 -11.92 -18.87
N LEU A 11 -8.30 -12.81 -19.41
CA LEU A 11 -7.59 -13.82 -18.63
C LEU A 11 -6.18 -13.31 -18.34
N ILE A 12 -5.84 -13.21 -17.08
CA ILE A 12 -4.48 -12.92 -16.62
C ILE A 12 -3.88 -14.20 -16.05
N LEU A 13 -2.72 -14.58 -16.60
CA LEU A 13 -1.94 -15.70 -16.11
C LEU A 13 -0.61 -15.17 -15.58
N ALA A 14 -0.28 -15.51 -14.34
CA ALA A 14 0.98 -15.17 -13.72
C ALA A 14 1.72 -16.45 -13.33
N PHE A 15 2.99 -16.54 -13.74
CA PHE A 15 3.86 -17.69 -13.47
C PHE A 15 4.99 -17.24 -12.54
N GLY A 16 5.26 -18.06 -11.52
CA GLY A 16 6.34 -17.87 -10.58
C GLY A 16 6.66 -19.22 -9.91
N GLN A 17 6.67 -19.26 -8.59
CA GLN A 17 6.69 -20.50 -7.83
C GLN A 17 5.28 -21.11 -7.71
N GLY A 18 4.60 -21.19 -8.81
CA GLY A 18 3.22 -21.57 -8.98
C GLY A 18 2.63 -20.92 -10.22
N CYS A 19 1.33 -21.04 -10.39
CA CYS A 19 0.59 -20.38 -11.46
C CYS A 19 -0.71 -19.83 -10.88
N ASP A 20 -0.92 -18.54 -11.02
CA ASP A 20 -2.17 -17.88 -10.68
C ASP A 20 -2.92 -17.54 -11.96
N ALA A 21 -4.22 -17.79 -11.97
CA ALA A 21 -5.09 -17.45 -13.06
C ALA A 21 -6.27 -16.62 -12.55
N ALA A 22 -6.50 -15.47 -13.15
CA ALA A 22 -7.62 -14.59 -12.80
C ALA A 22 -8.41 -14.22 -14.06
N LEU A 23 -9.72 -14.43 -14.03
CA LEU A 23 -10.62 -14.08 -15.12
C LEU A 23 -11.44 -12.84 -14.72
N PHE A 24 -11.35 -11.81 -15.55
CA PHE A 24 -12.07 -10.55 -15.37
C PHE A 24 -13.01 -10.29 -16.52
N ARG A 25 -14.07 -9.55 -16.25
CA ARG A 25 -14.94 -8.98 -17.28
C ARG A 25 -14.76 -7.47 -17.28
N ALA A 26 -14.45 -6.89 -18.44
CA ALA A 26 -14.30 -5.45 -18.57
C ALA A 26 -15.64 -4.73 -18.30
N ALA A 27 -15.68 -3.91 -17.25
CA ALA A 27 -16.87 -3.15 -16.86
C ALA A 27 -17.09 -1.90 -17.74
N GLY A 28 -16.04 -1.43 -18.42
CA GLY A 28 -16.04 -0.27 -19.30
C GLY A 28 -14.84 -0.28 -20.22
N ALA A 29 -14.74 0.71 -21.09
CA ALA A 29 -13.53 0.91 -21.88
C ALA A 29 -12.36 1.26 -20.96
N GLY A 30 -11.21 0.63 -21.20
CA GLY A 30 -9.96 0.95 -20.52
C GLY A 30 -9.55 2.41 -20.75
N ARG A 31 -8.81 2.99 -19.81
CA ARG A 31 -8.20 4.32 -20.03
C ARG A 31 -7.08 4.16 -21.05
N LYS A 32 -7.31 4.69 -22.24
CA LYS A 32 -6.34 4.59 -23.33
C LYS A 32 -4.99 5.21 -22.91
N ASN A 33 -3.92 4.47 -23.18
CA ASN A 33 -2.53 4.91 -22.99
C ASN A 33 -2.05 5.13 -21.55
N GLU A 34 -2.77 4.67 -20.53
CA GLU A 34 -2.32 4.86 -19.13
C GLU A 34 -1.00 4.11 -18.86
N MET A 35 -0.88 2.87 -19.36
CA MET A 35 0.36 2.10 -19.27
C MET A 35 1.51 2.76 -20.05
N ALA A 36 1.27 3.18 -21.29
CA ALA A 36 2.26 3.86 -22.09
C ALA A 36 2.71 5.20 -21.44
N ARG A 37 1.78 5.92 -20.84
CA ARG A 37 2.08 7.16 -20.10
C ARG A 37 2.91 6.89 -18.84
N ALA A 38 2.58 5.84 -18.08
CA ALA A 38 3.34 5.43 -16.91
C ALA A 38 4.78 5.04 -17.28
N ILE A 39 4.95 4.26 -18.34
CA ILE A 39 6.28 3.89 -18.85
C ILE A 39 7.05 5.11 -19.34
N ALA A 40 6.41 6.01 -20.07
CA ALA A 40 7.07 7.21 -20.60
C ALA A 40 7.41 8.24 -19.50
N GLY A 41 6.61 8.30 -18.43
CA GLY A 41 6.81 9.19 -17.28
C GLY A 41 7.72 8.61 -16.19
N GLY A 42 8.12 7.34 -16.30
CA GLY A 42 8.98 6.68 -15.32
C GLY A 42 10.43 7.20 -15.38
N ALA A 43 11.08 7.27 -14.23
CA ALA A 43 12.51 7.56 -14.18
C ALA A 43 13.30 6.41 -14.80
N ARG A 44 14.30 6.75 -15.61
CA ARG A 44 15.17 5.76 -16.24
C ARG A 44 16.25 5.33 -15.26
N GLU A 45 16.29 4.05 -14.93
CA GLU A 45 17.36 3.48 -14.12
C GLU A 45 18.47 2.92 -15.05
N GLU A 46 19.65 3.52 -15.00
CA GLU A 46 20.78 3.11 -15.81
C GLU A 46 21.76 2.18 -15.05
N ASN A 47 21.60 2.07 -13.73
CA ASN A 47 22.46 1.23 -12.92
C ASN A 47 21.82 -0.15 -12.73
N TYR A 48 22.32 -1.13 -13.49
CA TYR A 48 21.81 -2.51 -13.43
C TYR A 48 21.98 -3.17 -12.05
N ALA A 49 23.07 -2.86 -11.33
CA ALA A 49 23.27 -3.37 -9.97
C ALA A 49 22.21 -2.83 -8.98
N LYS A 50 21.84 -1.55 -9.12
CA LYS A 50 20.76 -0.94 -8.34
C LYS A 50 19.42 -1.60 -8.64
N PHE A 51 19.11 -1.88 -9.92
CA PHE A 51 17.94 -2.62 -10.32
C PHE A 51 17.89 -4.03 -9.70
N LEU A 52 19.01 -4.77 -9.74
CA LEU A 52 19.09 -6.09 -9.14
C LEU A 52 18.89 -6.05 -7.62
N ALA A 53 19.49 -5.07 -6.94
CA ALA A 53 19.32 -4.88 -5.50
C ALA A 53 17.87 -4.51 -5.14
N ALA A 54 17.25 -3.61 -5.89
CA ALA A 54 15.86 -3.23 -5.69
C ALA A 54 14.89 -4.40 -5.90
N SER A 55 15.20 -5.29 -6.86
CA SER A 55 14.42 -6.51 -7.12
C SER A 55 14.73 -7.68 -6.17
N GLY A 56 15.61 -7.48 -5.18
CA GLY A 56 16.00 -8.52 -4.21
C GLY A 56 16.87 -9.66 -4.80
N ARG A 57 17.45 -9.45 -5.98
CA ARG A 57 18.32 -10.43 -6.68
C ARG A 57 19.79 -10.26 -6.39
N LEU A 58 20.15 -9.16 -5.75
CA LEU A 58 21.52 -8.84 -5.35
C LEU A 58 21.50 -8.28 -3.93
N ASP A 59 22.24 -8.91 -3.01
CA ASP A 59 22.53 -8.34 -1.70
C ASP A 59 23.72 -7.39 -1.83
N ILE A 60 23.52 -6.15 -1.39
CA ILE A 60 24.57 -5.14 -1.36
C ILE A 60 25.04 -4.97 0.07
N ASP A 61 26.35 -5.08 0.30
CA ASP A 61 26.96 -4.68 1.55
C ASP A 61 27.08 -3.14 1.57
N TRP A 62 26.22 -2.53 2.38
CA TRP A 62 26.18 -1.07 2.55
C TRP A 62 27.25 -0.55 3.52
N GLY A 63 28.16 -1.42 3.94
CA GLY A 63 29.23 -1.09 4.89
C GLY A 63 28.75 -1.06 6.34
N MET A 64 29.56 -0.46 7.20
CA MET A 64 29.29 -0.37 8.64
C MET A 64 28.20 0.69 8.91
N ARG A 65 26.93 0.27 8.86
CA ARG A 65 25.78 1.07 9.26
C ARG A 65 25.10 0.44 10.45
N ALA A 66 24.66 1.27 11.41
CA ALA A 66 23.89 0.82 12.56
C ALA A 66 22.46 0.40 12.15
N GLU A 67 21.93 1.02 11.10
CA GLU A 67 20.61 0.77 10.58
C GLU A 67 20.65 -0.38 9.56
N ARG A 68 19.74 -1.30 9.71
CA ARG A 68 19.51 -2.41 8.77
C ARG A 68 18.08 -2.34 8.26
N ASP A 69 17.85 -2.97 7.10
CA ASP A 69 16.49 -3.16 6.59
C ASP A 69 15.60 -3.70 7.70
N ASN A 70 14.59 -2.92 8.07
CA ASN A 70 13.65 -3.30 9.11
C ASN A 70 12.66 -4.32 8.52
N ARG A 71 12.91 -5.59 8.77
CA ARG A 71 12.03 -6.68 8.30
C ARG A 71 10.99 -6.99 9.36
N THR A 72 9.73 -6.86 8.99
CA THR A 72 8.63 -7.30 9.85
C THR A 72 8.68 -8.80 10.07
N ALA A 73 8.56 -9.25 11.32
CA ALA A 73 8.46 -10.67 11.62
C ALA A 73 7.26 -11.31 10.91
N GLN A 74 7.44 -12.51 10.35
CA GLN A 74 6.38 -13.21 9.60
C GLN A 74 5.11 -13.41 10.41
N THR A 75 5.22 -13.65 11.71
CA THR A 75 4.07 -13.77 12.62
C THR A 75 3.27 -12.48 12.72
N VAL A 76 3.95 -11.32 12.73
CA VAL A 76 3.28 -10.01 12.73
C VAL A 76 2.60 -9.78 11.38
N ALA A 77 3.28 -10.06 10.28
CA ALA A 77 2.72 -9.94 8.94
C ALA A 77 1.47 -10.83 8.77
N PHE A 78 1.51 -12.06 9.26
CA PHE A 78 0.36 -12.98 9.24
C PHE A 78 -0.82 -12.45 10.08
N ASN A 79 -0.57 -12.05 11.32
CA ASN A 79 -1.61 -11.56 12.23
C ASN A 79 -2.23 -10.23 11.77
N LYS A 80 -1.49 -9.46 10.99
CA LYS A 80 -1.90 -8.15 10.44
C LYS A 80 -2.18 -8.19 8.94
N SER A 81 -2.27 -9.38 8.37
CA SER A 81 -2.45 -9.55 6.92
C SER A 81 -3.67 -8.79 6.36
N ARG A 82 -4.77 -8.75 7.09
CA ARG A 82 -5.96 -7.99 6.69
C ARG A 82 -5.72 -6.48 6.67
N ASP A 83 -5.02 -5.97 7.68
CA ASP A 83 -4.67 -4.55 7.79
C ASP A 83 -3.68 -4.18 6.66
N ILE A 84 -2.65 -5.02 6.45
CA ILE A 84 -1.54 -4.75 5.53
C ILE A 84 -1.95 -4.95 4.06
N TYR A 85 -2.51 -6.13 3.71
CA TYR A 85 -2.81 -6.47 2.32
C TYR A 85 -4.22 -6.08 1.88
N GLY A 86 -5.19 -6.12 2.80
CA GLY A 86 -6.58 -5.81 2.52
C GLY A 86 -6.96 -4.37 2.83
N PHE A 87 -6.13 -3.66 3.57
CA PHE A 87 -6.38 -2.33 4.11
C PHE A 87 -7.76 -2.24 4.79
N VAL A 88 -8.04 -3.27 5.61
CA VAL A 88 -9.31 -3.44 6.32
C VAL A 88 -9.13 -3.02 7.76
N GLY A 89 -9.71 -1.91 8.12
CA GLY A 89 -9.83 -1.45 9.51
C GLY A 89 -11.17 -1.85 10.13
N GLY A 90 -11.69 -0.99 11.00
CA GLY A 90 -12.96 -1.19 11.68
C GLY A 90 -13.89 0.00 11.59
N VAL A 91 -15.19 -0.26 11.71
CA VAL A 91 -16.21 0.76 11.99
C VAL A 91 -17.01 0.33 13.22
N CYS A 92 -17.19 1.25 14.14
CA CYS A 92 -17.94 0.98 15.37
C CYS A 92 -19.43 0.84 15.09
N SER A 93 -20.06 -0.28 15.46
CA SER A 93 -21.49 -0.49 15.26
C SER A 93 -22.39 0.32 16.21
N ALA A 94 -21.80 0.99 17.21
CA ALA A 94 -22.54 1.80 18.17
C ALA A 94 -22.56 3.31 17.81
N CYS A 95 -21.55 3.81 17.07
CA CYS A 95 -21.45 5.24 16.76
C CYS A 95 -20.93 5.52 15.33
N ASP A 96 -20.80 4.49 14.51
CA ASP A 96 -20.37 4.54 13.11
C ASP A 96 -19.02 5.24 12.87
N THR A 97 -18.17 5.34 13.91
CA THR A 97 -16.83 5.93 13.78
C THR A 97 -15.89 4.90 13.13
N PRO A 98 -15.33 5.19 11.95
CA PRO A 98 -14.29 4.37 11.35
C PRO A 98 -12.96 4.53 12.09
N GLN A 99 -12.16 3.47 12.16
CA GLN A 99 -10.83 3.52 12.74
C GLN A 99 -9.86 2.57 12.03
N PHE A 100 -8.64 3.03 11.86
CA PHE A 100 -7.54 2.23 11.36
C PHE A 100 -6.29 2.49 12.23
N PRO A 101 -5.59 1.44 12.65
CA PRO A 101 -5.96 0.03 12.55
C PRO A 101 -7.18 -0.32 13.41
N ARG A 102 -7.78 -1.49 13.14
CA ARG A 102 -8.88 -2.00 13.96
C ARG A 102 -8.39 -2.33 15.37
N SER A 103 -9.15 -1.90 16.39
CA SER A 103 -8.90 -2.27 17.78
C SER A 103 -10.19 -2.71 18.46
N ARG A 104 -10.09 -3.36 19.63
CA ARG A 104 -11.27 -3.79 20.38
C ARG A 104 -12.10 -2.63 20.92
N ARG A 105 -11.44 -1.50 21.22
CA ARG A 105 -12.09 -0.31 21.77
C ARG A 105 -12.34 0.73 20.68
N CYS A 106 -13.51 1.31 20.69
CA CYS A 106 -13.82 2.45 19.83
C CYS A 106 -12.94 3.65 20.19
N VAL A 107 -12.32 4.28 19.18
CA VAL A 107 -11.44 5.45 19.36
C VAL A 107 -12.21 6.74 19.62
N ASN A 108 -13.51 6.75 19.40
CA ASN A 108 -14.36 7.90 19.71
C ASN A 108 -14.50 8.03 21.23
N PRO A 109 -13.99 9.12 21.85
CA PRO A 109 -14.02 9.30 23.30
C PRO A 109 -15.43 9.30 23.89
N SER A 110 -16.41 9.78 23.12
CA SER A 110 -17.81 9.85 23.54
C SER A 110 -18.52 8.49 23.47
N CYS A 111 -17.93 7.49 22.81
CA CYS A 111 -18.49 6.16 22.67
C CYS A 111 -17.72 5.13 23.51
N ALA A 112 -16.43 4.99 23.26
CA ALA A 112 -15.50 4.08 23.91
C ALA A 112 -15.98 2.62 24.05
N ALA A 113 -16.96 2.19 23.25
CA ALA A 113 -17.56 0.87 23.28
C ALA A 113 -16.54 -0.23 22.99
N LEU A 114 -16.69 -1.39 23.62
CA LEU A 114 -15.80 -2.54 23.44
C LEU A 114 -16.43 -3.56 22.49
N ASP A 115 -15.57 -4.20 21.69
CA ASP A 115 -15.92 -5.32 20.79
C ASP A 115 -17.05 -5.01 19.79
N THR A 116 -17.20 -3.73 19.41
CA THR A 116 -18.24 -3.23 18.49
C THR A 116 -17.76 -3.05 17.06
N GLN A 117 -16.52 -3.43 16.75
CA GLN A 117 -15.91 -3.16 15.47
C GLN A 117 -16.33 -4.17 14.40
N LYS A 118 -16.92 -3.68 13.32
CA LYS A 118 -17.17 -4.42 12.07
C LYS A 118 -16.08 -4.07 11.05
N ASP A 119 -15.88 -4.93 10.07
CA ASP A 119 -14.91 -4.70 8.99
C ASP A 119 -15.28 -3.46 8.18
N TYR A 120 -14.26 -2.64 7.91
CA TYR A 120 -14.40 -1.43 7.09
C TYR A 120 -13.22 -1.33 6.13
N ARG A 121 -13.50 -1.22 4.83
CA ARG A 121 -12.49 -1.19 3.77
C ARG A 121 -12.01 0.24 3.55
N PHE A 122 -10.81 0.52 4.02
CA PHE A 122 -10.17 1.82 3.81
C PHE A 122 -9.60 1.97 2.39
N ALA A 123 -9.32 0.87 1.70
CA ALA A 123 -8.85 0.89 0.31
C ALA A 123 -9.83 1.61 -0.64
N ASP A 124 -11.11 1.64 -0.32
CA ASP A 124 -12.15 2.29 -1.10
C ASP A 124 -12.39 3.75 -0.69
N GLN A 125 -11.65 4.24 0.32
CA GLN A 125 -11.83 5.58 0.87
C GLN A 125 -10.78 6.55 0.36
N ARG A 126 -11.16 7.82 0.23
CA ARG A 126 -10.21 8.89 -0.06
C ARG A 126 -9.49 9.32 1.21
N GLY A 127 -8.16 9.31 1.15
CA GLY A 127 -7.30 9.85 2.20
C GLY A 127 -6.77 11.22 1.83
N VAL A 128 -6.43 12.01 2.85
CA VAL A 128 -5.75 13.30 2.72
C VAL A 128 -4.45 13.24 3.50
N ILE A 129 -3.35 13.59 2.86
CA ILE A 129 -2.06 13.73 3.53
C ILE A 129 -2.17 14.88 4.52
N LYS A 130 -2.08 14.57 5.81
CA LYS A 130 -2.19 15.54 6.88
C LYS A 130 -0.85 16.13 7.28
N THR A 131 0.16 15.27 7.31
CA THR A 131 1.55 15.65 7.57
C THR A 131 2.47 14.78 6.76
N PHE A 132 3.63 15.31 6.37
CA PHE A 132 4.69 14.54 5.73
C PHE A 132 6.06 15.02 6.21
N THR A 133 7.05 14.19 6.02
CA THR A 133 8.45 14.45 6.33
C THR A 133 9.32 13.89 5.23
N GLU A 134 10.35 14.64 4.86
CA GLU A 134 11.48 14.21 4.04
C GLU A 134 12.65 13.94 4.98
N ASP A 135 13.01 12.68 5.15
CA ASP A 135 14.10 12.28 6.03
C ASP A 135 15.35 11.93 5.21
N HIS A 136 16.30 12.84 5.21
CA HIS A 136 17.58 12.68 4.51
C HIS A 136 18.62 11.90 5.34
N LEU A 137 18.35 11.65 6.61
CA LEU A 137 19.23 10.90 7.51
C LEU A 137 18.86 9.42 7.60
N ALA A 138 17.61 9.09 7.31
CA ALA A 138 17.15 7.71 7.31
C ALA A 138 17.90 6.89 6.26
N PHE A 139 18.19 5.63 6.62
CA PHE A 139 18.74 4.69 5.66
C PHE A 139 17.66 4.29 4.65
N THR A 140 17.82 4.75 3.43
CA THR A 140 17.00 4.37 2.29
C THR A 140 17.85 4.20 1.05
N ARG A 141 17.41 3.40 0.10
CA ARG A 141 18.11 3.19 -1.18
C ARG A 141 18.08 4.44 -2.04
N GLU A 142 17.03 5.23 -1.90
CA GLU A 142 16.80 6.48 -2.63
C GLU A 142 16.37 7.57 -1.62
N PRO A 143 17.33 8.33 -1.09
CA PRO A 143 17.00 9.44 -0.21
C PRO A 143 16.33 10.59 -0.98
N PRO A 144 15.42 11.35 -0.34
CA PRO A 144 14.98 11.20 1.06
C PRO A 144 13.96 10.07 1.25
N LEU A 145 13.87 9.55 2.49
CA LEU A 145 12.74 8.72 2.89
C LEU A 145 11.53 9.61 3.12
N LEU A 146 10.50 9.44 2.32
CA LEU A 146 9.25 10.19 2.45
C LEU A 146 8.23 9.40 3.24
N TYR A 147 7.71 9.96 4.31
CA TYR A 147 6.66 9.33 5.10
C TYR A 147 5.73 10.36 5.73
N GLY A 148 4.55 9.92 6.13
CA GLY A 148 3.59 10.83 6.72
C GLY A 148 2.30 10.19 7.18
N ASN A 149 1.41 11.03 7.71
CA ASN A 149 0.10 10.64 8.14
C ASN A 149 -0.95 10.97 7.09
N ILE A 150 -1.77 9.98 6.80
CA ILE A 150 -2.94 10.10 5.95
C ILE A 150 -4.18 9.96 6.81
N SER A 151 -5.08 10.93 6.72
CA SER A 151 -6.39 10.90 7.39
C SER A 151 -7.50 10.59 6.41
N PHE A 152 -8.43 9.75 6.80
CA PHE A 152 -9.60 9.39 6.00
C PHE A 152 -10.83 10.16 6.42
N ALA A 153 -11.72 10.43 5.48
CA ALA A 153 -13.01 11.06 5.76
C ALA A 153 -13.82 10.21 6.76
N GLY A 154 -14.33 10.85 7.80
CA GLY A 154 -15.12 10.18 8.84
C GLY A 154 -14.30 9.53 9.97
N GLY A 155 -12.98 9.36 9.80
CA GLY A 155 -12.09 8.80 10.82
C GLY A 155 -11.11 7.77 10.25
N GLY A 156 -10.14 7.40 11.06
CA GLY A 156 -9.02 6.54 10.66
C GLY A 156 -7.82 7.34 10.19
N ASN A 157 -6.65 6.93 10.67
CA ASN A 157 -5.36 7.50 10.26
C ASN A 157 -4.40 6.36 9.99
N VAL A 158 -3.55 6.54 8.99
CA VAL A 158 -2.46 5.62 8.68
C VAL A 158 -1.17 6.39 8.53
N PHE A 159 -0.11 5.85 9.12
CA PHE A 159 1.25 6.31 8.92
C PHE A 159 1.92 5.37 7.92
N MET A 160 2.45 5.89 6.85
CA MET A 160 3.08 5.09 5.79
C MET A 160 4.19 5.83 5.08
N GLU A 161 5.05 5.06 4.45
CA GLU A 161 5.99 5.58 3.45
C GLU A 161 5.23 5.99 2.19
N MET A 162 5.75 6.99 1.52
CA MET A 162 5.19 7.57 0.31
C MET A 162 6.23 7.50 -0.80
N ALA A 163 5.79 7.25 -2.02
CA ALA A 163 6.64 7.21 -3.20
C ALA A 163 6.03 8.02 -4.34
N ASP A 164 6.83 8.30 -5.35
CA ASP A 164 6.39 8.95 -6.61
C ASP A 164 5.70 10.31 -6.44
N PHE A 165 6.20 11.10 -5.49
CA PHE A 165 5.85 12.52 -5.41
C PHE A 165 6.74 13.31 -6.38
N ALA A 166 6.12 13.87 -7.39
CA ALA A 166 6.73 14.87 -8.27
C ALA A 166 6.22 16.26 -7.91
#